data_6b78239587773ce8072f671653cf146e
#
_entry.id   6b78239587773ce8072f671653cf146e
#
_cell.length_a   1.000
_cell.length_b   1.000
_cell.length_c   1.000
_cell.angle_alpha   90.00
_cell.angle_beta   90.00
_cell.angle_gamma   90.00
#
_symmetry.space_group_name_H-M   'P 1'
#
loop_
_entity.id
_entity.type
_entity.pdbx_description
1 polymer ?
#
loop_
_entity_poly.entity_id
_entity_poly.type
_entity_poly.pdbx_seq_one_letter_code
_entity_poly.pdbx_strand_id
1 'polypeptide(L)'
;MKKGFTLVELLAVLILLGIISLIAIPSIGKMLIRSRENAYESTKNELIKAAKKYAAEHTGELPVREWNSVEKCLSINDIVKNGYINEDEVIDPRTEETMIGFIKITYDASYKQYVYEYKEECNILDLSSENVIFNTSNVAQTYVVPKTGKYKIELWGARGGATSKNSTYAGYGGYTSGIIELKANTKLYFYVGSTTDSKSPGFNGGGSGCISNNVQGLGGGGATDVRLISGAWDNENGLRSRIMVAGGGGGTNLWYSTAPLSGGGIVEYLRGGFGGGLNGGPGYRYDGSSLVGDFAGGTQTTGFAFGKGGDAIAPTSLAGWGAEGRGGGGGGYYGGIAQTADGSFSNAAGGGGSSYISGHTGCVAVSSETSSTPKSGCTDGTTNNDCSIHYSGKFFTSTIIKNGSEVMPDSNGGTITGNSGDGKAKISYIGE
;
A
#
# COMPACT_ATOMS: atom_id res chain seq x y z
N MET A 1 -27.83 -78.13 -24.52
CA MET A 1 -26.63 -77.50 -25.10
C MET A 1 -26.68 -76.00 -24.87
N LYS A 2 -25.77 -75.45 -24.07
CA LYS A 2 -25.66 -74.00 -23.96
C LYS A 2 -24.99 -73.46 -25.22
N LYS A 3 -25.68 -72.63 -25.99
CA LYS A 3 -25.09 -71.96 -27.16
C LYS A 3 -24.09 -70.93 -26.66
N GLY A 4 -22.83 -71.10 -27.03
CA GLY A 4 -21.81 -70.10 -26.76
C GLY A 4 -21.96 -68.90 -27.70
N PHE A 5 -21.59 -67.72 -27.22
CA PHE A 5 -21.56 -66.51 -28.05
C PHE A 5 -20.58 -66.68 -29.22
N THR A 6 -20.98 -66.23 -30.41
CA THR A 6 -20.10 -66.20 -31.58
C THR A 6 -19.17 -64.98 -31.49
N LEU A 7 -17.98 -65.05 -32.08
CA LEU A 7 -16.99 -63.92 -32.12
C LEU A 7 -17.60 -62.67 -32.75
N VAL A 8 -18.51 -62.82 -33.70
CA VAL A 8 -19.21 -61.73 -34.39
C VAL A 8 -20.20 -61.02 -33.47
N GLU A 9 -20.92 -61.75 -32.62
CA GLU A 9 -21.85 -61.17 -31.63
C GLU A 9 -21.10 -60.41 -30.60
N LEU A 10 -19.92 -60.90 -30.14
CA LEU A 10 -19.08 -60.18 -29.21
C LEU A 10 -18.53 -58.90 -29.83
N LEU A 11 -18.07 -58.97 -31.10
CA LEU A 11 -17.56 -57.77 -31.80
C LEU A 11 -18.67 -56.75 -32.04
N ALA A 12 -19.87 -57.17 -32.38
CA ALA A 12 -21.00 -56.26 -32.54
C ALA A 12 -21.38 -55.55 -31.25
N VAL A 13 -21.35 -56.21 -30.09
CA VAL A 13 -21.58 -55.58 -28.75
C VAL A 13 -20.50 -54.61 -28.41
N LEU A 14 -19.21 -54.92 -28.68
CA LEU A 14 -18.10 -53.98 -28.42
C LEU A 14 -18.19 -52.71 -29.28
N ILE A 15 -18.57 -52.81 -30.54
CA ILE A 15 -18.79 -51.67 -31.43
C ILE A 15 -19.95 -50.82 -30.92
N LEU A 16 -21.07 -51.42 -30.54
CA LEU A 16 -22.24 -50.75 -30.00
C LEU A 16 -21.88 -50.01 -28.67
N LEU A 17 -21.17 -50.67 -27.75
CA LEU A 17 -20.69 -50.07 -26.52
C LEU A 17 -19.73 -48.90 -26.79
N GLY A 18 -18.85 -49.02 -27.80
CA GLY A 18 -17.96 -47.94 -28.24
C GLY A 18 -18.73 -46.70 -28.71
N ILE A 19 -19.75 -46.87 -29.54
CA ILE A 19 -20.60 -45.80 -30.07
C ILE A 19 -21.38 -45.10 -28.93
N ILE A 20 -21.98 -45.91 -28.05
CA ILE A 20 -22.72 -45.39 -26.90
C ILE A 20 -21.78 -44.59 -25.96
N SER A 21 -20.58 -45.11 -25.71
CA SER A 21 -19.58 -44.44 -24.87
C SER A 21 -19.14 -43.10 -25.45
N LEU A 22 -18.97 -42.99 -26.77
CA LEU A 22 -18.57 -41.77 -27.46
C LEU A 22 -19.59 -40.61 -27.28
N ILE A 23 -20.87 -40.95 -27.16
CA ILE A 23 -21.97 -39.99 -27.00
C ILE A 23 -22.26 -39.73 -25.50
N ALA A 24 -22.23 -40.78 -24.68
CA ALA A 24 -22.62 -40.71 -23.27
C ALA A 24 -21.54 -40.03 -22.39
N ILE A 25 -20.26 -40.34 -22.60
CA ILE A 25 -19.17 -39.82 -21.74
C ILE A 25 -19.10 -38.29 -21.74
N PRO A 26 -19.10 -37.56 -22.89
CA PRO A 26 -19.05 -36.11 -22.89
C PRO A 26 -20.31 -35.45 -22.26
N SER A 27 -21.48 -36.09 -22.41
CA SER A 27 -22.73 -35.55 -21.86
C SER A 27 -22.80 -35.75 -20.33
N ILE A 28 -22.34 -36.87 -19.81
CA ILE A 28 -22.24 -37.16 -18.37
C ILE A 28 -21.23 -36.24 -17.73
N GLY A 29 -20.08 -36.00 -18.36
CA GLY A 29 -19.06 -35.04 -17.83
C GLY A 29 -19.61 -33.62 -17.67
N LYS A 30 -20.34 -33.12 -18.67
CA LYS A 30 -20.99 -31.80 -18.58
C LYS A 30 -22.09 -31.76 -17.50
N MET A 31 -22.82 -32.84 -17.33
CA MET A 31 -23.87 -32.94 -16.30
C MET A 31 -23.28 -32.97 -14.90
N LEU A 32 -22.17 -33.67 -14.69
CA LEU A 32 -21.44 -33.70 -13.42
C LEU A 32 -20.87 -32.32 -13.04
N ILE A 33 -20.23 -31.62 -13.99
CA ILE A 33 -19.73 -30.27 -13.78
C ILE A 33 -20.86 -29.33 -13.36
N ARG A 34 -21.99 -29.38 -14.09
CA ARG A 34 -23.16 -28.55 -13.79
C ARG A 34 -23.79 -28.90 -12.44
N SER A 35 -23.81 -30.18 -12.07
CA SER A 35 -24.30 -30.63 -10.76
C SER A 35 -23.42 -30.10 -9.61
N ARG A 36 -22.08 -30.15 -9.76
CA ARG A 36 -21.12 -29.62 -8.78
C ARG A 36 -21.26 -28.11 -8.64
N GLU A 37 -21.44 -27.37 -9.74
CA GLU A 37 -21.67 -25.93 -9.71
C GLU A 37 -22.97 -25.56 -8.99
N ASN A 38 -24.07 -26.27 -9.28
CA ASN A 38 -25.33 -26.05 -8.57
C ASN A 38 -25.20 -26.37 -7.06
N ALA A 39 -24.45 -27.41 -6.70
CA ALA A 39 -24.16 -27.74 -5.31
C ALA A 39 -23.32 -26.64 -4.64
N TYR A 40 -22.32 -26.09 -5.32
CA TYR A 40 -21.52 -24.95 -4.83
C TYR A 40 -22.38 -23.70 -4.55
N GLU A 41 -23.28 -23.35 -5.48
CA GLU A 41 -24.23 -22.24 -5.25
C GLU A 41 -25.17 -22.52 -4.06
N SER A 42 -25.57 -23.80 -3.86
CA SER A 42 -26.35 -24.20 -2.69
C SER A 42 -25.57 -24.00 -1.39
N THR A 43 -24.30 -24.43 -1.34
CA THR A 43 -23.44 -24.22 -0.16
C THR A 43 -23.26 -22.74 0.16
N LYS A 44 -23.04 -21.87 -0.85
CA LYS A 44 -23.00 -20.40 -0.64
C LYS A 44 -24.31 -19.86 -0.03
N ASN A 45 -25.45 -20.38 -0.47
CA ASN A 45 -26.74 -19.96 0.09
C ASN A 45 -26.92 -20.39 1.55
N GLU A 46 -26.43 -21.57 1.93
CA GLU A 46 -26.43 -22.02 3.34
C GLU A 46 -25.52 -21.14 4.21
N LEU A 47 -24.32 -20.79 3.70
CA LEU A 47 -23.43 -19.83 4.37
C LEU A 47 -24.08 -18.46 4.56
N ILE A 48 -24.81 -17.96 3.57
CA ILE A 48 -25.57 -16.70 3.68
C ILE A 48 -26.69 -16.84 4.74
N LYS A 49 -27.37 -17.96 4.83
CA LYS A 49 -28.37 -18.20 5.87
C LYS A 49 -27.75 -18.24 7.27
N ALA A 50 -26.61 -18.89 7.42
CA ALA A 50 -25.86 -18.93 8.68
C ALA A 50 -25.39 -17.52 9.09
N ALA A 51 -24.88 -16.72 8.16
CA ALA A 51 -24.51 -15.34 8.39
C ALA A 51 -25.71 -14.45 8.80
N LYS A 52 -26.90 -14.70 8.24
CA LYS A 52 -28.13 -13.99 8.65
C LYS A 52 -28.53 -14.33 10.09
N LYS A 53 -28.34 -15.57 10.54
CA LYS A 53 -28.57 -15.96 11.94
C LYS A 53 -27.58 -15.25 12.86
N TYR A 54 -26.28 -15.30 12.52
CA TYR A 54 -25.25 -14.53 13.24
C TYR A 54 -25.62 -13.06 13.36
N ALA A 55 -25.97 -12.42 12.24
CA ALA A 55 -26.34 -11.00 12.19
C ALA A 55 -27.55 -10.65 13.07
N ALA A 56 -28.53 -11.55 13.18
CA ALA A 56 -29.73 -11.34 14.03
C ALA A 56 -29.38 -11.33 15.53
N GLU A 57 -28.35 -12.07 15.94
CA GLU A 57 -27.89 -12.14 17.33
C GLU A 57 -26.84 -11.08 17.67
N HIS A 58 -26.15 -10.53 16.64
CA HIS A 58 -25.06 -9.54 16.77
C HIS A 58 -25.41 -8.21 16.11
N THR A 59 -26.60 -7.69 16.36
CA THR A 59 -27.11 -6.47 15.70
C THR A 59 -26.26 -5.24 15.93
N GLY A 60 -25.55 -5.15 17.05
CA GLY A 60 -24.61 -4.06 17.37
C GLY A 60 -23.33 -4.06 16.50
N GLU A 61 -23.04 -5.16 15.81
CA GLU A 61 -21.88 -5.31 14.94
C GLU A 61 -22.21 -5.08 13.46
N LEU A 62 -23.48 -4.87 13.12
CA LEU A 62 -23.92 -4.71 11.74
C LEU A 62 -23.66 -3.30 11.22
N PRO A 63 -23.52 -3.13 9.87
CA PRO A 63 -23.45 -1.83 9.24
C PRO A 63 -24.57 -0.90 9.67
N VAL A 64 -24.24 0.38 9.91
CA VAL A 64 -25.24 1.36 10.39
C VAL A 64 -26.25 1.65 9.29
N ARG A 65 -27.55 1.58 9.64
CA ARG A 65 -28.69 1.68 8.72
C ARG A 65 -28.79 3.00 7.94
N GLU A 66 -28.16 4.07 8.44
CA GLU A 66 -28.30 5.42 7.88
C GLU A 66 -27.26 5.74 6.78
N TRP A 67 -26.30 4.86 6.53
CA TRP A 67 -25.17 5.14 5.64
C TRP A 67 -24.89 3.98 4.67
N ASN A 68 -25.11 4.20 3.39
CA ASN A 68 -24.93 3.23 2.29
C ASN A 68 -23.51 2.66 2.08
N SER A 69 -22.59 2.82 3.00
CA SER A 69 -21.18 2.59 2.72
C SER A 69 -20.40 1.86 3.80
N VAL A 70 -21.03 1.40 4.85
CA VAL A 70 -20.38 0.54 5.84
C VAL A 70 -20.65 -0.90 5.46
N GLU A 71 -19.59 -1.65 5.26
CA GLU A 71 -19.63 -3.07 4.93
C GLU A 71 -19.03 -3.85 6.10
N LYS A 72 -19.63 -4.99 6.46
CA LYS A 72 -19.03 -5.96 7.38
C LYS A 72 -18.70 -7.23 6.59
N CYS A 73 -17.52 -7.77 6.80
CA CYS A 73 -17.15 -9.09 6.33
C CYS A 73 -17.10 -10.04 7.51
N LEU A 74 -17.94 -11.03 7.45
CA LEU A 74 -17.98 -12.13 8.40
C LEU A 74 -17.23 -13.31 7.78
N SER A 75 -16.12 -13.76 8.38
CA SER A 75 -15.38 -14.89 7.83
C SER A 75 -16.18 -16.19 7.97
N ILE A 76 -16.02 -17.09 7.01
CA ILE A 76 -16.64 -18.42 7.10
C ILE A 76 -16.15 -19.15 8.35
N ASN A 77 -14.87 -19.01 8.69
CA ASN A 77 -14.30 -19.60 9.90
C ASN A 77 -15.00 -19.10 11.20
N ASP A 78 -15.36 -17.81 11.26
CA ASP A 78 -16.09 -17.28 12.42
C ASP A 78 -17.52 -17.81 12.48
N ILE A 79 -18.19 -17.99 11.33
CA ILE A 79 -19.52 -18.60 11.25
C ILE A 79 -19.50 -20.03 11.77
N VAL A 80 -18.49 -20.83 11.38
CA VAL A 80 -18.28 -22.20 11.84
C VAL A 80 -17.93 -22.24 13.32
N LYS A 81 -16.92 -21.46 13.74
CA LYS A 81 -16.44 -21.42 15.12
C LYS A 81 -17.52 -21.03 16.13
N ASN A 82 -18.44 -20.16 15.75
CA ASN A 82 -19.57 -19.75 16.58
C ASN A 82 -20.80 -20.69 16.45
N GLY A 83 -20.69 -21.79 15.71
CA GLY A 83 -21.72 -22.83 15.66
C GLY A 83 -22.95 -22.51 14.81
N TYR A 84 -22.87 -21.54 13.88
CA TYR A 84 -23.98 -21.18 12.99
C TYR A 84 -24.12 -22.12 11.78
N ILE A 85 -23.06 -22.87 11.45
CA ILE A 85 -23.00 -23.93 10.45
C ILE A 85 -21.91 -24.92 10.87
N ASN A 86 -22.05 -26.20 10.52
CA ASN A 86 -21.04 -27.21 10.82
C ASN A 86 -19.91 -27.18 9.77
N GLU A 87 -18.72 -27.62 10.15
CA GLU A 87 -17.55 -27.63 9.27
C GLU A 87 -17.71 -28.56 8.06
N ASP A 88 -18.42 -29.69 8.23
CA ASP A 88 -18.73 -30.66 7.17
C ASP A 88 -19.75 -30.12 6.15
N GLU A 89 -20.51 -29.09 6.50
CA GLU A 89 -21.46 -28.41 5.60
C GLU A 89 -20.79 -27.32 4.75
N VAL A 90 -19.50 -27.02 4.98
CA VAL A 90 -18.75 -25.95 4.33
C VAL A 90 -17.67 -26.50 3.39
N ILE A 91 -18.03 -27.52 2.62
CA ILE A 91 -17.14 -28.12 1.63
C ILE A 91 -17.50 -27.61 0.23
N ASP A 92 -16.49 -27.21 -0.56
CA ASP A 92 -16.67 -26.88 -1.97
C ASP A 92 -16.87 -28.16 -2.77
N PRO A 93 -18.07 -28.41 -3.34
CA PRO A 93 -18.35 -29.64 -4.07
C PRO A 93 -17.54 -29.80 -5.37
N ARG A 94 -16.84 -28.76 -5.81
CA ARG A 94 -16.00 -28.76 -7.02
C ARG A 94 -14.60 -29.29 -6.73
N THR A 95 -14.04 -28.93 -5.56
CA THR A 95 -12.66 -29.28 -5.15
C THR A 95 -12.59 -30.29 -4.02
N GLU A 96 -13.70 -30.49 -3.29
CA GLU A 96 -13.80 -31.34 -2.09
C GLU A 96 -12.97 -30.79 -0.90
N GLU A 97 -12.58 -29.49 -0.96
CA GLU A 97 -11.87 -28.79 0.09
C GLU A 97 -12.82 -27.88 0.88
N THR A 98 -12.43 -27.52 2.11
CA THR A 98 -13.19 -26.56 2.93
C THR A 98 -13.23 -25.18 2.25
N MET A 99 -14.41 -24.60 2.09
CA MET A 99 -14.58 -23.25 1.53
C MET A 99 -13.97 -22.23 2.45
N ILE A 100 -13.13 -21.38 1.88
CA ILE A 100 -12.57 -20.19 2.52
C ILE A 100 -13.21 -18.95 1.92
N GLY A 101 -13.31 -17.87 2.68
CA GLY A 101 -13.90 -16.62 2.22
C GLY A 101 -14.74 -15.94 3.30
N PHE A 102 -15.61 -15.04 2.86
CA PHE A 102 -16.36 -14.15 3.73
C PHE A 102 -17.80 -13.99 3.24
N ILE A 103 -18.70 -13.69 4.15
CA ILE A 103 -20.00 -13.13 3.81
C ILE A 103 -19.97 -11.62 4.05
N LYS A 104 -19.98 -10.87 2.95
CA LYS A 104 -20.08 -9.42 2.95
C LYS A 104 -21.51 -9.00 3.29
N ILE A 105 -21.66 -8.17 4.31
CA ILE A 105 -22.93 -7.63 4.77
C ILE A 105 -22.94 -6.13 4.50
N THR A 106 -23.89 -5.66 3.71
CA THR A 106 -24.08 -4.23 3.41
C THR A 106 -25.52 -3.84 3.77
N TYR A 107 -25.74 -2.57 4.13
CA TYR A 107 -27.10 -2.05 4.30
C TYR A 107 -27.54 -1.31 3.03
N ASP A 108 -28.61 -1.77 2.41
CA ASP A 108 -29.26 -1.10 1.29
C ASP A 108 -30.32 -0.14 1.81
N ALA A 109 -30.03 1.19 1.75
CA ALA A 109 -30.95 2.21 2.22
C ALA A 109 -32.18 2.36 1.34
N SER A 110 -32.11 1.99 0.06
CA SER A 110 -33.24 2.07 -0.87
C SER A 110 -34.34 1.07 -0.51
N TYR A 111 -33.92 -0.14 -0.11
CA TYR A 111 -34.81 -1.22 0.29
C TYR A 111 -34.89 -1.38 1.81
N LYS A 112 -34.15 -0.58 2.59
CA LYS A 112 -34.09 -0.61 4.07
C LYS A 112 -33.79 -2.01 4.62
N GLN A 113 -32.85 -2.74 3.98
CA GLN A 113 -32.51 -4.11 4.35
C GLN A 113 -31.01 -4.37 4.26
N TYR A 114 -30.55 -5.40 4.97
CA TYR A 114 -29.19 -5.93 4.80
C TYR A 114 -29.12 -6.86 3.60
N VAL A 115 -28.09 -6.67 2.80
CA VAL A 115 -27.71 -7.52 1.66
C VAL A 115 -26.51 -8.35 2.07
N TYR A 116 -26.53 -9.65 1.74
CA TYR A 116 -25.51 -10.62 2.09
C TYR A 116 -24.95 -11.23 0.80
N GLU A 117 -23.65 -11.19 0.62
CA GLU A 117 -22.97 -11.67 -0.58
C GLU A 117 -21.72 -12.47 -0.20
N TYR A 118 -21.54 -13.67 -0.78
CA TYR A 118 -20.28 -14.41 -0.63
C TYR A 118 -19.16 -13.74 -1.42
N LYS A 119 -17.98 -13.63 -0.81
CA LYS A 119 -16.75 -13.11 -1.40
C LYS A 119 -15.58 -14.01 -1.03
N GLU A 120 -14.72 -14.33 -2.01
CA GLU A 120 -13.48 -15.06 -1.75
C GLU A 120 -12.49 -14.21 -0.95
N GLU A 121 -12.44 -12.92 -1.24
CA GLU A 121 -11.64 -11.93 -0.52
C GLU A 121 -12.51 -10.79 -0.01
N CYS A 122 -12.21 -10.31 1.17
CA CYS A 122 -12.90 -9.18 1.77
C CYS A 122 -11.87 -8.24 2.41
N ASN A 123 -11.72 -7.08 1.80
CA ASN A 123 -10.76 -6.05 2.25
C ASN A 123 -11.28 -5.20 3.42
N ILE A 124 -12.16 -5.73 4.26
CA ILE A 124 -12.55 -5.04 5.48
C ILE A 124 -11.58 -5.45 6.58
N LEU A 125 -10.77 -4.49 6.98
CA LEU A 125 -9.99 -4.59 8.20
C LEU A 125 -10.92 -4.82 9.38
N ASP A 126 -10.63 -5.81 10.20
CA ASP A 126 -11.37 -6.07 11.44
C ASP A 126 -11.31 -4.82 12.33
N LEU A 127 -12.40 -4.05 12.33
CA LEU A 127 -12.53 -2.79 13.06
C LEU A 127 -12.75 -3.02 14.57
N SER A 128 -12.86 -4.28 15.02
CA SER A 128 -13.00 -4.62 16.44
C SER A 128 -11.69 -4.53 17.21
N SER A 129 -10.52 -4.51 16.50
CA SER A 129 -9.23 -4.33 17.17
C SER A 129 -9.02 -2.86 17.56
N GLU A 130 -8.60 -2.61 18.79
CA GLU A 130 -8.20 -1.27 19.26
C GLU A 130 -7.04 -0.67 18.44
N ASN A 131 -6.37 -1.51 17.63
CA ASN A 131 -5.21 -1.17 16.81
C ASN A 131 -5.33 -1.79 15.43
N VAL A 132 -5.40 -0.99 14.37
CA VAL A 132 -5.40 -1.44 12.97
C VAL A 132 -4.09 -1.06 12.31
N ILE A 133 -3.44 -2.03 11.65
CA ILE A 133 -2.17 -1.86 10.92
C ILE A 133 -2.45 -2.03 9.43
N PHE A 134 -1.94 -1.10 8.63
CA PHE A 134 -1.97 -1.10 7.17
C PHE A 134 -0.56 -1.35 6.64
N ASN A 135 -0.43 -2.37 5.81
CA ASN A 135 0.78 -2.65 5.05
C ASN A 135 0.62 -2.18 3.60
N THR A 136 1.72 -2.15 2.84
CA THR A 136 1.65 -1.75 1.42
C THR A 136 0.75 -2.70 0.63
N SER A 137 -0.10 -2.12 -0.23
CA SER A 137 -1.05 -2.85 -1.09
C SER A 137 -1.15 -2.25 -2.49
N ASN A 138 -0.38 -1.20 -2.78
CA ASN A 138 -0.39 -0.42 -4.03
C ASN A 138 -1.76 0.19 -4.40
N VAL A 139 -2.68 0.24 -3.45
CA VAL A 139 -4.01 0.87 -3.56
C VAL A 139 -4.38 1.58 -2.26
N ALA A 140 -5.38 2.44 -2.32
CA ALA A 140 -5.97 3.06 -1.14
C ALA A 140 -6.65 2.01 -0.24
N GLN A 141 -6.38 2.06 1.05
CA GLN A 141 -7.03 1.22 2.06
C GLN A 141 -7.98 2.08 2.90
N THR A 142 -9.25 1.72 2.92
CA THR A 142 -10.28 2.51 3.59
C THR A 142 -10.41 2.10 5.06
N TYR A 143 -10.41 3.08 5.96
CA TYR A 143 -10.78 2.93 7.36
C TYR A 143 -12.05 3.72 7.64
N VAL A 144 -13.06 3.07 8.16
CA VAL A 144 -14.28 3.71 8.65
C VAL A 144 -14.21 3.78 10.16
N VAL A 145 -14.23 4.98 10.72
CA VAL A 145 -14.14 5.22 12.16
C VAL A 145 -15.34 4.56 12.87
N PRO A 146 -15.13 3.56 13.75
CA PRO A 146 -16.22 2.80 14.33
C PRO A 146 -17.00 3.56 15.41
N LYS A 147 -16.33 4.43 16.16
CA LYS A 147 -16.94 5.21 17.25
C LYS A 147 -16.30 6.59 17.35
N THR A 148 -17.05 7.57 17.82
CA THR A 148 -16.52 8.91 18.08
C THR A 148 -15.50 8.85 19.21
N GLY A 149 -14.41 9.62 19.09
CA GLY A 149 -13.37 9.71 20.11
C GLY A 149 -12.00 10.07 19.54
N LYS A 150 -10.98 9.90 20.37
CA LYS A 150 -9.57 10.20 20.04
C LYS A 150 -8.89 8.97 19.44
N TYR A 151 -8.16 9.21 18.37
CA TYR A 151 -7.39 8.20 17.65
C TYR A 151 -5.94 8.65 17.53
N LYS A 152 -5.00 7.75 17.85
CA LYS A 152 -3.59 7.93 17.52
C LYS A 152 -3.35 7.36 16.14
N ILE A 153 -2.77 8.15 15.23
CA ILE A 153 -2.32 7.69 13.92
C ILE A 153 -0.79 7.76 13.89
N GLU A 154 -0.17 6.70 13.38
CA GLU A 154 1.27 6.53 13.23
C GLU A 154 1.58 6.08 11.81
N LEU A 155 2.49 6.77 11.14
CA LEU A 155 2.88 6.47 9.76
C LEU A 155 4.41 6.34 9.66
N TRP A 156 4.84 5.36 8.87
CA TRP A 156 6.24 5.15 8.48
C TRP A 156 6.33 5.26 6.95
N GLY A 157 7.17 6.15 6.43
CA GLY A 157 7.48 6.24 5.01
C GLY A 157 8.34 5.06 4.56
N ALA A 158 8.33 4.72 3.28
CA ALA A 158 9.15 3.63 2.76
C ALA A 158 10.62 4.03 2.57
N ARG A 159 11.52 3.04 2.66
CA ARG A 159 12.93 3.18 2.29
C ARG A 159 13.05 3.40 0.78
N GLY A 160 13.98 4.23 0.35
CA GLY A 160 14.43 4.29 -1.04
C GLY A 160 15.12 3.00 -1.50
N GLY A 161 15.23 2.82 -2.79
CA GLY A 161 15.88 1.68 -3.40
C GLY A 161 17.33 1.50 -2.93
N ALA A 162 17.69 0.25 -2.59
CA ALA A 162 19.02 -0.16 -2.20
C ALA A 162 19.20 -1.64 -2.50
N THR A 163 20.46 -2.12 -2.58
CA THR A 163 20.76 -3.52 -2.88
C THR A 163 20.42 -4.47 -1.72
N SER A 164 20.25 -3.93 -0.50
CA SER A 164 19.81 -4.68 0.67
C SER A 164 19.02 -3.79 1.64
N LYS A 165 18.21 -4.43 2.49
CA LYS A 165 17.43 -3.72 3.53
C LYS A 165 18.30 -2.97 4.55
N ASN A 166 19.49 -3.47 4.81
CA ASN A 166 20.41 -2.91 5.79
C ASN A 166 21.52 -2.06 5.14
N SER A 167 21.36 -1.67 3.87
CA SER A 167 22.32 -0.84 3.20
C SER A 167 22.44 0.53 3.87
N THR A 168 23.65 0.92 4.20
CA THR A 168 23.95 2.25 4.75
C THR A 168 23.81 3.37 3.70
N TYR A 169 23.65 3.00 2.43
CA TYR A 169 23.43 3.92 1.31
C TYR A 169 21.94 4.16 1.03
N ALA A 170 21.04 3.37 1.62
CA ALA A 170 19.61 3.59 1.49
C ALA A 170 19.17 4.91 2.14
N GLY A 171 18.33 5.66 1.48
CA GLY A 171 17.53 6.71 2.12
C GLY A 171 16.42 6.05 2.94
N TYR A 172 16.52 6.05 4.27
CA TYR A 172 15.48 5.47 5.12
C TYR A 172 14.25 6.37 5.19
N GLY A 173 13.06 5.76 5.32
CA GLY A 173 11.81 6.48 5.46
C GLY A 173 11.65 7.14 6.83
N GLY A 174 10.88 8.24 6.87
CA GLY A 174 10.57 8.98 8.09
C GLY A 174 9.37 8.43 8.84
N TYR A 175 9.05 9.07 9.98
CA TYR A 175 7.94 8.72 10.85
C TYR A 175 7.13 9.96 11.21
N THR A 176 5.80 9.80 11.27
CA THR A 176 4.87 10.81 11.80
C THR A 176 3.86 10.18 12.73
N SER A 177 3.50 10.89 13.79
CA SER A 177 2.39 10.49 14.63
C SER A 177 1.65 11.68 15.22
N GLY A 178 0.40 11.47 15.61
CA GLY A 178 -0.42 12.47 16.28
C GLY A 178 -1.75 11.88 16.73
N ILE A 179 -2.44 12.66 17.57
CA ILE A 179 -3.77 12.32 18.08
C ILE A 179 -4.79 13.24 17.41
N ILE A 180 -5.86 12.65 16.86
CA ILE A 180 -6.94 13.36 16.20
C ILE A 180 -8.29 12.94 16.79
N GLU A 181 -9.21 13.89 16.92
CA GLU A 181 -10.62 13.59 17.23
C GLU A 181 -11.40 13.27 15.96
N LEU A 182 -12.04 12.11 15.95
CA LEU A 182 -12.82 11.62 14.82
C LEU A 182 -14.22 11.27 15.26
N LYS A 183 -15.19 11.60 14.41
CA LYS A 183 -16.59 11.17 14.59
C LYS A 183 -16.78 9.78 14.00
N ALA A 184 -17.65 8.97 14.61
CA ALA A 184 -18.08 7.70 14.03
C ALA A 184 -18.49 7.88 12.56
N ASN A 185 -18.23 6.86 11.74
CA ASN A 185 -18.48 6.84 10.30
C ASN A 185 -17.63 7.81 9.44
N THR A 186 -16.66 8.54 10.04
CA THR A 186 -15.66 9.27 9.25
C THR A 186 -14.84 8.27 8.43
N LYS A 187 -14.68 8.52 7.13
CA LYS A 187 -13.83 7.71 6.25
C LYS A 187 -12.44 8.34 6.17
N LEU A 188 -11.43 7.52 6.38
CA LEU A 188 -10.02 7.84 6.13
C LEU A 188 -9.46 6.87 5.10
N TYR A 189 -8.58 7.36 4.25
CA TYR A 189 -7.95 6.57 3.19
C TYR A 189 -6.44 6.56 3.42
N PHE A 190 -5.90 5.36 3.69
CA PHE A 190 -4.49 5.13 3.93
C PHE A 190 -3.80 4.70 2.63
N TYR A 191 -2.78 5.43 2.24
CA TYR A 191 -1.90 5.09 1.13
C TYR A 191 -0.54 4.75 1.71
N VAL A 192 -0.17 3.50 1.65
CA VAL A 192 1.05 2.99 2.29
C VAL A 192 2.13 2.83 1.24
N GLY A 193 3.20 3.59 1.38
CA GLY A 193 4.31 3.59 0.44
C GLY A 193 5.01 2.25 0.35
N SER A 194 5.56 1.91 -0.82
CA SER A 194 6.42 0.74 -0.97
C SER A 194 7.87 1.14 -1.20
N THR A 195 8.79 0.29 -0.75
CA THR A 195 10.17 0.31 -1.21
C THR A 195 10.29 -0.31 -2.60
N THR A 196 11.46 -0.19 -3.20
CA THR A 196 11.82 -0.83 -4.46
C THR A 196 13.30 -1.22 -4.43
N ASP A 197 13.64 -2.33 -5.06
CA ASP A 197 15.03 -2.76 -5.26
C ASP A 197 15.38 -2.76 -6.75
N SER A 198 14.66 -1.94 -7.53
CA SER A 198 14.85 -1.72 -8.96
C SER A 198 14.82 -0.23 -9.31
N LYS A 199 14.95 0.11 -10.60
CA LYS A 199 14.74 1.48 -11.04
C LYS A 199 13.31 1.99 -10.96
N SER A 200 12.34 1.08 -10.81
CA SER A 200 10.92 1.45 -10.72
C SER A 200 10.66 2.27 -9.45
N PRO A 201 9.74 3.23 -9.48
CA PRO A 201 9.40 4.02 -8.30
C PRO A 201 8.66 3.19 -7.28
N GLY A 202 8.87 3.49 -5.99
CA GLY A 202 8.01 2.98 -4.92
C GLY A 202 6.60 3.56 -5.03
N PHE A 203 5.57 2.76 -4.70
CA PHE A 203 4.18 3.19 -4.70
C PHE A 203 3.98 4.40 -3.77
N ASN A 204 3.06 5.27 -4.15
CA ASN A 204 2.69 6.51 -3.49
C ASN A 204 3.82 7.56 -3.52
N GLY A 205 4.29 7.84 -4.74
CA GLY A 205 5.06 9.04 -5.05
C GLY A 205 6.57 8.89 -5.08
N GLY A 206 7.13 7.69 -5.02
CA GLY A 206 8.55 7.51 -5.34
C GLY A 206 8.88 7.94 -6.78
N GLY A 207 10.06 8.45 -7.04
CA GLY A 207 10.58 8.73 -8.38
C GLY A 207 11.36 7.55 -8.95
N SER A 208 11.41 7.43 -10.27
CA SER A 208 12.19 6.37 -10.95
C SER A 208 13.68 6.63 -10.88
N GLY A 209 14.48 5.58 -10.71
CA GLY A 209 15.89 5.60 -11.05
C GLY A 209 16.12 5.46 -12.57
N CYS A 210 17.32 5.70 -13.05
CA CYS A 210 17.66 5.51 -14.47
C CYS A 210 18.66 4.38 -14.68
N ILE A 211 18.78 3.93 -15.94
CA ILE A 211 19.82 2.99 -16.38
C ILE A 211 20.82 3.75 -17.25
N SER A 212 22.10 3.54 -16.98
CA SER A 212 23.20 4.01 -17.81
C SER A 212 24.22 2.89 -17.98
N ASN A 213 24.57 2.56 -19.24
CA ASN A 213 25.52 1.47 -19.58
C ASN A 213 25.27 0.15 -18.80
N ASN A 214 24.02 -0.30 -18.73
CA ASN A 214 23.58 -1.49 -17.98
C ASN A 214 23.76 -1.41 -16.46
N VAL A 215 24.12 -0.28 -15.88
CA VAL A 215 24.08 -0.03 -14.44
C VAL A 215 22.79 0.69 -14.10
N GLN A 216 22.05 0.11 -13.16
CA GLN A 216 20.71 0.60 -12.76
C GLN A 216 20.83 1.41 -11.48
N GLY A 217 20.45 2.70 -11.53
CA GLY A 217 20.12 3.46 -10.33
C GLY A 217 18.77 3.05 -9.80
N LEU A 218 18.57 3.12 -8.50
CA LEU A 218 17.38 2.60 -7.85
C LEU A 218 16.32 3.68 -7.62
N GLY A 219 15.05 3.30 -7.64
CA GLY A 219 13.94 4.22 -7.45
C GLY A 219 13.85 4.75 -6.02
N GLY A 220 13.20 5.90 -5.83
CA GLY A 220 12.85 6.42 -4.52
C GLY A 220 11.72 5.63 -3.88
N GLY A 221 11.70 5.58 -2.55
CA GLY A 221 10.60 5.00 -1.76
C GLY A 221 9.37 5.88 -1.76
N GLY A 222 8.19 5.29 -1.62
CA GLY A 222 6.93 6.01 -1.53
C GLY A 222 6.67 6.62 -0.14
N ALA A 223 5.87 7.68 -0.11
CA ALA A 223 5.34 8.21 1.14
C ALA A 223 4.24 7.32 1.71
N THR A 224 4.01 7.38 3.01
CA THR A 224 2.78 6.85 3.62
C THR A 224 1.93 8.02 4.08
N ASP A 225 0.65 8.05 3.70
CA ASP A 225 -0.21 9.18 4.04
C ASP A 225 -1.66 8.77 4.37
N VAL A 226 -2.37 9.69 5.04
CA VAL A 226 -3.80 9.62 5.35
C VAL A 226 -4.52 10.76 4.65
N ARG A 227 -5.58 10.41 3.92
CA ARG A 227 -6.41 11.31 3.11
C ARG A 227 -7.87 11.30 3.52
N LEU A 228 -8.55 12.38 3.20
CA LEU A 228 -9.99 12.52 3.35
C LEU A 228 -10.76 12.17 2.07
N ILE A 229 -10.07 12.08 0.93
CA ILE A 229 -10.63 11.76 -0.39
C ILE A 229 -9.86 10.58 -0.97
N SER A 230 -10.60 9.58 -1.51
CA SER A 230 -10.03 8.42 -2.22
C SER A 230 -9.74 8.74 -3.68
N GLY A 231 -9.03 7.83 -4.36
CA GLY A 231 -8.73 7.90 -5.78
C GLY A 231 -7.41 7.21 -6.13
N ALA A 232 -6.91 7.41 -7.35
CA ALA A 232 -5.55 7.03 -7.70
C ALA A 232 -4.56 7.76 -6.78
N TRP A 233 -3.38 7.16 -6.55
CA TRP A 233 -2.43 7.75 -5.60
C TRP A 233 -1.97 9.16 -5.98
N ASP A 234 -1.93 9.46 -7.28
CA ASP A 234 -1.52 10.74 -7.87
C ASP A 234 -2.70 11.69 -8.15
N ASN A 235 -3.92 11.31 -7.78
CA ASN A 235 -5.08 12.19 -7.91
C ASN A 235 -4.89 13.46 -7.10
N GLU A 236 -4.92 14.61 -7.75
CA GLU A 236 -4.65 15.91 -7.13
C GLU A 236 -5.58 16.24 -5.95
N ASN A 237 -6.89 15.94 -6.06
CA ASN A 237 -7.84 16.16 -4.98
C ASN A 237 -7.49 15.28 -3.78
N GLY A 238 -7.09 14.01 -4.03
CA GLY A 238 -6.59 13.11 -3.03
C GLY A 238 -5.30 13.61 -2.38
N LEU A 239 -4.34 14.10 -3.16
CA LEU A 239 -3.08 14.66 -2.64
C LEU A 239 -3.33 15.92 -1.78
N ARG A 240 -4.23 16.81 -2.20
CA ARG A 240 -4.61 17.99 -1.40
C ARG A 240 -5.33 17.62 -0.10
N SER A 241 -6.03 16.50 -0.06
CA SER A 241 -6.79 16.06 1.13
C SER A 241 -5.95 15.34 2.20
N ARG A 242 -4.61 15.29 2.05
CA ARG A 242 -3.69 14.66 3.01
C ARG A 242 -3.63 15.44 4.31
N ILE A 243 -3.98 14.80 5.41
CA ILE A 243 -3.91 15.40 6.76
C ILE A 243 -2.66 14.98 7.53
N MET A 244 -2.00 13.86 7.11
CA MET A 244 -0.71 13.41 7.66
C MET A 244 0.07 12.67 6.57
N VAL A 245 1.38 12.90 6.51
CA VAL A 245 2.32 12.29 5.55
C VAL A 245 3.63 11.95 6.24
N ALA A 246 4.11 10.74 6.10
CA ALA A 246 5.48 10.32 6.41
C ALA A 246 6.28 10.19 5.10
N GLY A 247 7.36 10.94 4.95
CA GLY A 247 8.15 10.99 3.73
C GLY A 247 8.96 9.71 3.48
N GLY A 248 9.05 9.30 2.22
CA GLY A 248 9.90 8.20 1.75
C GLY A 248 11.32 8.64 1.44
N GLY A 249 12.27 7.70 1.51
CA GLY A 249 13.69 7.96 1.23
C GLY A 249 14.01 8.00 -0.26
N GLY A 250 15.07 8.71 -0.64
CA GLY A 250 15.64 8.70 -1.99
C GLY A 250 16.36 7.39 -2.32
N GLY A 251 16.36 7.03 -3.59
CA GLY A 251 17.06 5.85 -4.12
C GLY A 251 18.58 6.05 -4.22
N THR A 252 19.32 4.95 -4.09
CA THR A 252 20.78 4.96 -4.21
C THR A 252 21.23 5.04 -5.68
N ASN A 253 22.46 5.51 -5.87
CA ASN A 253 23.20 5.32 -7.09
C ASN A 253 23.92 3.97 -7.06
N LEU A 254 23.98 3.28 -8.21
CA LEU A 254 24.84 2.11 -8.39
C LEU A 254 25.97 2.43 -9.37
N TRP A 255 27.11 1.82 -9.12
CA TRP A 255 28.30 1.97 -9.94
C TRP A 255 28.96 0.62 -10.22
N TYR A 256 29.49 0.44 -11.43
CA TYR A 256 30.27 -0.74 -11.77
C TYR A 256 31.75 -0.53 -11.38
N SER A 257 32.15 -1.17 -10.30
CA SER A 257 33.54 -1.10 -9.84
C SER A 257 34.42 -2.08 -10.62
N THR A 258 35.52 -1.56 -11.22
CA THR A 258 36.58 -2.36 -11.82
C THR A 258 37.74 -2.58 -10.85
N ALA A 259 37.67 -2.03 -9.62
CA ALA A 259 38.76 -2.08 -8.65
C ALA A 259 38.99 -3.50 -8.12
N PRO A 260 40.24 -3.99 -8.07
CA PRO A 260 40.58 -5.34 -7.59
C PRO A 260 40.18 -5.59 -6.15
N LEU A 261 40.14 -4.55 -5.29
CA LEU A 261 39.81 -4.64 -3.86
C LEU A 261 38.35 -4.92 -3.58
N SER A 262 37.44 -4.66 -4.53
CA SER A 262 35.99 -4.92 -4.42
C SER A 262 35.55 -6.18 -5.17
N GLY A 263 36.47 -6.95 -5.74
CA GLY A 263 36.16 -8.19 -6.48
C GLY A 263 35.53 -7.96 -7.86
N GLY A 264 35.39 -6.72 -8.31
CA GLY A 264 34.63 -6.33 -9.49
C GLY A 264 33.16 -6.57 -9.37
N GLY A 265 32.31 -5.68 -9.84
CA GLY A 265 30.84 -5.83 -9.83
C GLY A 265 30.09 -4.53 -9.58
N ILE A 266 28.77 -4.64 -9.49
CA ILE A 266 27.90 -3.50 -9.19
C ILE A 266 27.87 -3.28 -7.68
N VAL A 267 28.21 -2.07 -7.25
CA VAL A 267 28.23 -1.65 -5.84
C VAL A 267 27.40 -0.40 -5.64
N GLU A 268 26.83 -0.24 -4.44
CA GLU A 268 26.26 1.04 -4.01
C GLU A 268 27.38 2.02 -3.74
N TYR A 269 27.21 3.24 -4.19
CA TYR A 269 28.25 4.26 -4.12
C TYR A 269 27.82 5.54 -3.43
N LEU A 270 26.60 6.01 -3.70
CA LEU A 270 26.09 7.27 -3.16
C LEU A 270 24.82 7.07 -2.35
N ARG A 271 24.76 7.77 -1.24
CA ARG A 271 23.67 7.66 -0.29
C ARG A 271 22.45 8.44 -0.78
N GLY A 272 21.27 7.78 -0.81
CA GLY A 272 19.97 8.42 -0.95
C GLY A 272 19.63 9.29 0.27
N GLY A 273 18.92 10.39 0.03
CA GLY A 273 18.43 11.28 1.08
C GLY A 273 17.41 10.56 1.97
N PHE A 274 17.51 10.75 3.28
CA PHE A 274 16.49 10.24 4.19
C PHE A 274 15.14 10.93 3.95
N GLY A 275 14.04 10.18 4.04
CA GLY A 275 12.69 10.73 4.01
C GLY A 275 12.27 11.27 5.38
N GLY A 276 11.25 12.09 5.39
CA GLY A 276 10.66 12.62 6.62
C GLY A 276 11.35 13.89 7.15
N GLY A 277 10.97 14.28 8.35
CA GLY A 277 11.29 15.61 8.85
C GLY A 277 10.38 16.67 8.23
N LEU A 278 10.52 17.94 8.66
CA LEU A 278 9.94 19.06 7.93
C LEU A 278 10.55 19.17 6.53
N ASN A 279 11.82 18.81 6.41
CA ASN A 279 12.58 18.75 5.19
C ASN A 279 13.18 17.35 5.04
N GLY A 280 13.02 16.73 3.88
CA GLY A 280 13.72 15.51 3.54
C GLY A 280 15.23 15.74 3.42
N GLY A 281 16.02 14.68 3.59
CA GLY A 281 17.47 14.77 3.45
C GLY A 281 17.92 14.90 1.99
N PRO A 282 19.10 15.50 1.75
CA PRO A 282 19.65 15.57 0.41
C PRO A 282 20.13 14.20 -0.08
N GLY A 283 19.99 13.96 -1.38
CA GLY A 283 20.73 12.92 -2.09
C GLY A 283 22.17 13.38 -2.37
N TYR A 284 23.09 12.43 -2.37
CA TYR A 284 24.52 12.74 -2.51
C TYR A 284 25.03 12.52 -3.93
N ARG A 285 26.05 13.27 -4.30
CA ARG A 285 26.92 13.05 -5.45
C ARG A 285 28.38 13.12 -5.05
N TYR A 286 29.27 12.66 -5.90
CA TYR A 286 30.70 12.84 -5.75
C TYR A 286 31.18 13.92 -6.72
N ASP A 287 31.89 14.92 -6.21
CA ASP A 287 32.40 16.05 -7.01
C ASP A 287 33.84 15.85 -7.51
N GLY A 288 34.39 14.63 -7.37
CA GLY A 288 35.75 14.28 -7.69
C GLY A 288 36.72 14.35 -6.51
N SER A 289 36.33 14.96 -5.40
CA SER A 289 37.13 15.09 -4.18
C SER A 289 36.36 14.71 -2.89
N SER A 290 35.05 14.98 -2.84
CA SER A 290 34.23 14.76 -1.64
C SER A 290 32.79 14.39 -2.00
N LEU A 291 32.06 13.87 -1.01
CA LEU A 291 30.61 13.68 -1.09
C LEU A 291 29.91 15.01 -0.82
N VAL A 292 29.04 15.42 -1.73
CA VAL A 292 28.25 16.65 -1.64
C VAL A 292 26.77 16.32 -1.67
N GLY A 293 25.99 16.89 -0.74
CA GLY A 293 24.54 16.76 -0.73
C GLY A 293 23.90 17.80 -1.65
N ASP A 294 23.62 17.42 -2.89
CA ASP A 294 23.23 18.37 -3.96
C ASP A 294 21.77 18.23 -4.39
N PHE A 295 21.18 17.06 -4.23
CA PHE A 295 19.80 16.81 -4.63
C PHE A 295 18.89 17.00 -3.42
N ALA A 296 18.37 18.21 -3.27
CA ALA A 296 17.61 18.61 -2.11
C ALA A 296 16.43 17.66 -1.82
N GLY A 297 16.15 17.45 -0.56
CA GLY A 297 14.88 16.84 -0.12
C GLY A 297 13.70 17.76 -0.40
N GLY A 298 12.49 17.22 -0.36
CA GLY A 298 11.26 18.02 -0.34
C GLY A 298 11.16 18.82 0.96
N THR A 299 10.54 20.00 0.89
CA THR A 299 10.27 20.87 2.05
C THR A 299 8.76 20.96 2.32
N GLN A 300 8.30 21.94 3.10
CA GLN A 300 6.87 22.17 3.31
C GLN A 300 6.21 22.92 2.14
N THR A 301 7.00 23.62 1.33
CA THR A 301 6.51 24.50 0.27
C THR A 301 7.10 24.21 -1.08
N THR A 302 8.20 23.47 -1.15
CA THR A 302 8.93 23.19 -2.39
C THR A 302 9.50 21.75 -2.42
N GLY A 303 9.83 21.28 -3.59
CA GLY A 303 10.44 19.98 -3.86
C GLY A 303 10.36 19.68 -5.35
N PHE A 304 10.53 18.42 -5.76
CA PHE A 304 10.33 18.08 -7.16
C PHE A 304 8.87 18.33 -7.59
N ALA A 305 7.91 17.74 -6.87
CA ALA A 305 6.49 18.02 -7.05
C ALA A 305 5.72 17.75 -5.75
N PHE A 306 4.51 18.29 -5.67
CA PHE A 306 3.58 18.00 -4.59
C PHE A 306 3.14 16.54 -4.67
N GLY A 307 3.54 15.74 -3.69
CA GLY A 307 3.22 14.31 -3.62
C GLY A 307 4.18 13.37 -4.35
N LYS A 308 5.09 13.86 -5.19
CA LYS A 308 5.93 13.00 -6.03
C LYS A 308 7.40 13.42 -6.01
N GLY A 309 8.30 12.43 -5.88
CA GLY A 309 9.75 12.54 -6.05
C GLY A 309 10.18 12.55 -7.51
N GLY A 310 11.35 13.12 -7.78
CA GLY A 310 11.90 13.27 -9.11
C GLY A 310 12.29 11.96 -9.78
N ASP A 311 11.98 11.83 -11.07
CA ASP A 311 12.45 10.75 -11.91
C ASP A 311 13.89 11.10 -12.39
N ALA A 312 14.85 10.21 -12.18
CA ALA A 312 16.22 10.41 -12.64
C ALA A 312 16.33 10.22 -14.16
N ILE A 313 17.10 11.08 -14.83
CA ILE A 313 17.37 11.00 -16.28
C ILE A 313 18.76 10.42 -16.51
N ALA A 314 18.88 9.50 -17.48
CA ALA A 314 20.16 8.95 -17.90
C ALA A 314 21.06 10.03 -18.53
N PRO A 315 22.38 10.03 -18.29
CA PRO A 315 23.30 10.96 -18.94
C PRO A 315 23.35 10.69 -20.46
N THR A 316 23.35 11.75 -21.27
CA THR A 316 23.45 11.65 -22.73
C THR A 316 24.89 11.49 -23.23
N SER A 317 25.86 11.92 -22.42
CA SER A 317 27.28 11.75 -22.72
C SER A 317 28.02 11.11 -21.54
N LEU A 318 28.75 10.03 -21.84
CA LEU A 318 29.62 9.34 -20.88
C LEU A 318 31.03 9.89 -20.99
N ALA A 319 31.28 11.11 -20.52
CA ALA A 319 32.62 11.69 -20.53
C ALA A 319 33.53 10.98 -19.50
N GLY A 320 34.13 9.88 -19.88
CA GLY A 320 35.37 9.34 -19.24
C GLY A 320 35.24 8.55 -17.94
N TRP A 321 34.09 8.47 -17.33
CA TRP A 321 33.86 7.78 -16.07
C TRP A 321 32.73 6.74 -16.27
N GLY A 322 32.96 5.52 -15.92
CA GLY A 322 32.13 4.33 -16.16
C GLY A 322 30.60 4.48 -16.19
N ALA A 323 29.93 3.36 -16.35
CA ALA A 323 28.44 3.29 -16.34
C ALA A 323 27.92 3.53 -14.95
N GLU A 324 27.06 4.53 -14.75
CA GLU A 324 26.47 4.89 -13.47
C GLU A 324 24.97 5.09 -13.58
N GLY A 325 24.19 4.35 -12.77
CA GLY A 325 22.75 4.55 -12.65
C GLY A 325 22.44 5.61 -11.58
N ARG A 326 21.58 6.56 -11.87
CA ARG A 326 21.19 7.63 -10.94
C ARG A 326 19.94 7.24 -10.15
N GLY A 327 19.89 7.59 -8.86
CA GLY A 327 18.77 7.29 -7.97
C GLY A 327 17.59 8.24 -8.14
N GLY A 328 16.36 7.74 -7.97
CA GLY A 328 15.11 8.52 -7.97
C GLY A 328 14.84 9.20 -6.63
N GLY A 329 14.10 10.31 -6.63
CA GLY A 329 13.69 11.05 -5.42
C GLY A 329 12.61 10.31 -4.62
N GLY A 330 12.61 10.44 -3.28
CA GLY A 330 11.58 9.90 -2.40
C GLY A 330 10.26 10.66 -2.48
N GLY A 331 9.13 9.96 -2.31
CA GLY A 331 7.80 10.54 -2.18
C GLY A 331 7.62 11.28 -0.84
N GLY A 332 6.73 12.27 -0.79
CA GLY A 332 6.52 13.04 0.43
C GLY A 332 5.34 14.00 0.32
N TYR A 333 5.22 14.91 1.30
CA TYR A 333 4.32 16.06 1.13
C TYR A 333 4.74 16.85 -0.09
N TYR A 334 6.02 17.22 -0.17
CA TYR A 334 6.75 17.45 -1.41
C TYR A 334 7.82 16.36 -1.58
N GLY A 335 7.99 15.90 -2.79
CA GLY A 335 8.98 14.85 -3.07
C GLY A 335 10.40 15.40 -3.20
N GLY A 336 11.38 14.52 -2.94
CA GLY A 336 12.80 14.82 -3.10
C GLY A 336 13.21 15.00 -4.56
N ILE A 337 14.25 15.76 -4.79
CA ILE A 337 14.80 16.02 -6.13
C ILE A 337 15.68 14.85 -6.56
N ALA A 338 15.62 14.48 -7.83
CA ALA A 338 16.58 13.61 -8.50
C ALA A 338 17.28 14.41 -9.59
N GLN A 339 18.35 13.86 -10.17
CA GLN A 339 19.00 14.50 -11.31
C GLN A 339 18.12 14.37 -12.57
N THR A 340 17.44 15.46 -12.91
CA THR A 340 16.46 15.56 -14.00
C THR A 340 17.02 16.23 -15.26
N ALA A 341 18.26 16.70 -15.24
CA ALA A 341 18.92 17.33 -16.38
C ALA A 341 20.22 16.62 -16.74
N ASP A 342 20.60 16.74 -18.02
CA ASP A 342 21.91 16.32 -18.51
C ASP A 342 22.96 17.32 -18.01
N GLY A 343 23.54 17.03 -16.85
CA GLY A 343 24.55 17.87 -16.20
C GLY A 343 25.91 17.19 -16.16
N SER A 344 26.94 17.96 -15.76
CA SER A 344 28.34 17.57 -15.69
C SER A 344 28.66 16.38 -14.76
N PHE A 345 27.65 15.84 -14.05
CA PHE A 345 27.85 14.78 -13.08
C PHE A 345 27.23 13.48 -13.56
N SER A 346 28.05 12.43 -13.62
CA SER A 346 27.63 11.10 -14.03
C SER A 346 26.87 10.35 -12.92
N ASN A 347 27.08 10.73 -11.64
CA ASN A 347 26.58 10.01 -10.47
C ASN A 347 25.69 10.89 -9.57
N ALA A 348 24.59 10.35 -9.13
CA ALA A 348 23.66 11.03 -8.22
C ALA A 348 22.74 10.05 -7.52
N ALA A 349 22.53 10.21 -6.24
CA ALA A 349 21.43 9.60 -5.49
C ALA A 349 20.27 10.58 -5.36
N GLY A 350 19.04 10.09 -5.18
CA GLY A 350 17.86 10.95 -5.04
C GLY A 350 17.73 11.53 -3.63
N GLY A 351 17.16 12.75 -3.50
CA GLY A 351 16.76 13.36 -2.24
C GLY A 351 15.53 12.66 -1.63
N GLY A 352 15.32 12.78 -0.32
CA GLY A 352 14.15 12.26 0.38
C GLY A 352 12.94 13.20 0.31
N GLY A 353 11.73 12.67 0.47
CA GLY A 353 10.51 13.49 0.56
C GLY A 353 10.26 14.03 1.97
N SER A 354 9.56 15.16 2.08
CA SER A 354 9.18 15.75 3.37
C SER A 354 7.97 15.07 4.00
N SER A 355 7.85 15.21 5.33
CA SER A 355 6.63 14.84 6.06
C SER A 355 5.73 16.06 6.27
N TYR A 356 4.47 15.80 6.63
CA TYR A 356 3.48 16.80 7.00
C TYR A 356 2.52 16.25 8.04
N ILE A 357 2.14 17.05 9.01
CA ILE A 357 1.03 16.78 9.92
C ILE A 357 0.21 18.06 10.08
N SER A 358 -1.07 17.99 9.82
CA SER A 358 -1.97 19.10 10.09
C SER A 358 -1.97 19.46 11.58
N GLY A 359 -1.64 20.70 11.91
CA GLY A 359 -1.51 21.19 13.28
C GLY A 359 -0.09 21.07 13.88
N HIS A 360 0.90 20.50 13.17
CA HIS A 360 2.28 20.45 13.67
C HIS A 360 3.02 21.76 13.37
N THR A 361 3.66 22.31 14.38
CA THR A 361 4.47 23.54 14.25
C THR A 361 5.57 23.36 13.20
N GLY A 362 5.70 24.30 12.28
CA GLY A 362 6.66 24.26 11.18
C GLY A 362 6.12 23.65 9.89
N CYS A 363 4.99 22.92 9.94
CA CYS A 363 4.31 22.49 8.73
C CYS A 363 3.55 23.62 8.04
N VAL A 364 3.39 23.51 6.72
CA VAL A 364 2.60 24.44 5.90
C VAL A 364 1.57 23.67 5.09
N ALA A 365 0.30 23.94 5.37
CA ALA A 365 -0.82 23.33 4.65
C ALA A 365 -1.02 23.97 3.28
N VAL A 366 -1.66 23.23 2.37
CA VAL A 366 -2.18 23.79 1.12
C VAL A 366 -3.31 24.78 1.38
N SER A 367 -3.48 25.75 0.50
CA SER A 367 -4.41 26.87 0.69
C SER A 367 -5.89 26.46 0.63
N SER A 368 -6.25 25.45 -0.18
CA SER A 368 -7.65 25.02 -0.35
C SER A 368 -7.76 23.63 -0.94
N GLU A 369 -8.97 23.11 -1.04
CA GLU A 369 -9.27 21.85 -1.71
C GLU A 369 -9.01 21.85 -3.22
N THR A 370 -8.96 23.01 -3.84
CA THR A 370 -8.75 23.19 -5.28
C THR A 370 -7.35 23.70 -5.64
N SER A 371 -6.51 24.01 -4.67
CA SER A 371 -5.15 24.53 -4.88
C SER A 371 -4.12 23.82 -4.01
N SER A 372 -3.04 23.36 -4.63
CA SER A 372 -1.86 22.81 -3.93
C SER A 372 -0.82 23.87 -3.55
N THR A 373 -1.11 25.17 -3.80
CA THR A 373 -0.22 26.24 -3.32
C THR A 373 -0.22 26.30 -1.81
N PRO A 374 0.93 26.60 -1.16
CA PRO A 374 0.99 26.82 0.28
C PRO A 374 0.05 27.94 0.71
N LYS A 375 -0.42 27.91 1.96
CA LYS A 375 -1.19 29.00 2.56
C LYS A 375 -0.42 30.31 2.45
N SER A 376 -1.13 31.39 2.09
CA SER A 376 -0.55 32.72 1.91
C SER A 376 0.13 33.24 3.20
N GLY A 377 1.32 33.78 3.06
CA GLY A 377 2.12 34.29 4.18
C GLY A 377 2.77 33.22 5.04
N CYS A 378 2.67 31.94 4.64
CA CYS A 378 3.28 30.83 5.37
C CYS A 378 4.55 30.34 4.65
N THR A 379 5.60 30.10 5.42
CA THR A 379 6.92 29.64 4.95
C THR A 379 7.37 28.43 5.73
N ASP A 380 8.35 27.70 5.21
CA ASP A 380 8.96 26.56 5.87
C ASP A 380 9.43 26.91 7.27
N GLY A 381 9.12 26.05 8.25
CA GLY A 381 9.50 26.24 9.65
C GLY A 381 8.72 27.32 10.40
N THR A 382 7.63 27.82 9.85
CA THR A 382 6.77 28.82 10.51
C THR A 382 6.30 28.34 11.88
N THR A 383 6.29 29.26 12.86
CA THR A 383 5.71 28.99 14.18
C THR A 383 4.21 29.33 14.27
N ASN A 384 3.64 29.92 13.21
CA ASN A 384 2.22 30.21 13.15
C ASN A 384 1.43 28.91 12.95
N ASN A 385 0.69 28.48 13.96
CA ASN A 385 -0.09 27.24 13.93
C ASN A 385 -1.18 27.23 12.86
N ASP A 386 -1.74 28.39 12.48
CA ASP A 386 -2.76 28.47 11.42
C ASP A 386 -2.19 28.05 10.07
N CYS A 387 -0.88 28.21 9.86
CA CYS A 387 -0.21 27.77 8.65
C CYS A 387 -0.25 26.25 8.47
N SER A 388 -0.18 25.50 9.56
CA SER A 388 -0.11 24.04 9.52
C SER A 388 -1.47 23.34 9.43
N ILE A 389 -2.56 24.04 9.82
CA ILE A 389 -3.90 23.43 9.85
C ILE A 389 -4.42 23.26 8.44
N HIS A 390 -4.78 22.02 8.09
CA HIS A 390 -5.37 21.67 6.82
C HIS A 390 -6.68 22.42 6.55
N TYR A 391 -7.01 22.72 5.29
CA TYR A 391 -8.22 23.50 4.92
C TYR A 391 -9.52 22.87 5.43
N SER A 392 -9.56 21.54 5.66
CA SER A 392 -10.72 20.86 6.26
C SER A 392 -10.97 21.19 7.73
N GLY A 393 -10.07 21.91 8.37
CA GLY A 393 -10.10 22.17 9.81
C GLY A 393 -9.71 20.99 10.69
N LYS A 394 -9.45 19.80 10.12
CA LYS A 394 -8.94 18.65 10.87
C LYS A 394 -7.47 18.86 11.21
N PHE A 395 -7.12 18.68 12.47
CA PHE A 395 -5.72 18.81 12.94
C PHE A 395 -5.42 17.77 14.02
N PHE A 396 -4.15 17.53 14.24
CA PHE A 396 -3.63 16.61 15.25
C PHE A 396 -3.03 17.39 16.41
N THR A 397 -3.11 16.78 17.58
CA THR A 397 -2.40 17.17 18.81
C THR A 397 -1.33 16.13 19.14
N SER A 398 -0.42 16.44 20.08
CA SER A 398 0.68 15.53 20.49
C SER A 398 1.46 14.99 19.30
N THR A 399 1.77 15.87 18.37
CA THR A 399 2.38 15.52 17.08
C THR A 399 3.88 15.28 17.19
N ILE A 400 4.37 14.25 16.47
CA ILE A 400 5.79 13.89 16.35
C ILE A 400 6.13 13.73 14.88
N ILE A 401 7.21 14.37 14.45
CA ILE A 401 7.85 14.15 13.15
C ILE A 401 9.29 13.71 13.39
N LYS A 402 9.71 12.63 12.73
CA LYS A 402 11.07 12.12 12.72
C LYS A 402 11.52 11.87 11.28
N ASN A 403 12.76 12.22 10.98
CA ASN A 403 13.35 11.87 9.71
C ASN A 403 14.02 10.47 9.74
N GLY A 404 14.36 9.93 8.59
CA GLY A 404 14.92 8.60 8.45
C GLY A 404 16.34 8.40 9.02
N SER A 405 16.98 9.45 9.60
CA SER A 405 18.23 9.31 10.33
C SER A 405 18.05 9.31 11.85
N GLU A 406 16.83 9.53 12.34
CA GLU A 406 16.51 9.62 13.76
C GLU A 406 15.95 8.30 14.31
N VAL A 407 16.09 8.11 15.62
CA VAL A 407 15.42 7.02 16.33
C VAL A 407 13.92 7.27 16.37
N MET A 408 13.14 6.28 16.01
CA MET A 408 11.68 6.32 15.97
C MET A 408 11.08 5.01 16.49
N PRO A 409 9.79 4.96 16.84
CA PRO A 409 9.11 3.72 17.18
C PRO A 409 9.16 2.70 16.03
N ASP A 410 9.33 1.42 16.32
CA ASP A 410 9.09 0.33 15.39
C ASP A 410 7.59 -0.05 15.42
N SER A 411 7.02 -0.33 14.27
CA SER A 411 5.63 -0.77 14.14
C SER A 411 5.33 -2.09 14.88
N ASN A 412 6.35 -2.92 15.11
CA ASN A 412 6.27 -4.20 15.82
C ASN A 412 6.63 -4.06 17.31
N GLY A 413 6.90 -2.86 17.80
CA GLY A 413 7.34 -2.56 19.16
C GLY A 413 8.86 -2.32 19.26
N GLY A 414 9.26 -1.54 20.27
CA GLY A 414 10.64 -1.09 20.42
C GLY A 414 10.95 0.14 19.54
N THR A 415 12.23 0.30 19.18
CA THR A 415 12.73 1.45 18.39
C THR A 415 13.66 1.03 17.28
N ILE A 416 13.64 1.79 16.18
CA ILE A 416 14.53 1.66 15.01
C ILE A 416 15.13 3.01 14.64
N THR A 417 16.23 3.02 13.90
CA THR A 417 16.75 4.25 13.27
C THR A 417 16.30 4.30 11.82
N GLY A 418 15.33 5.16 11.52
CA GLY A 418 14.69 5.23 10.21
C GLY A 418 13.95 3.95 9.81
N ASN A 419 12.96 4.06 8.94
CA ASN A 419 12.29 2.86 8.41
C ASN A 419 13.07 2.29 7.22
N SER A 420 13.58 1.06 7.37
CA SER A 420 14.40 0.35 6.38
C SER A 420 13.61 -0.58 5.45
N GLY A 421 12.29 -0.57 5.51
CA GLY A 421 11.39 -1.42 4.72
C GLY A 421 10.32 -0.64 3.97
N ASP A 422 9.27 -1.35 3.62
CA ASP A 422 8.04 -0.74 3.14
C ASP A 422 7.46 0.21 4.18
N GLY A 423 6.66 1.16 3.73
CA GLY A 423 5.85 1.99 4.60
C GLY A 423 4.88 1.16 5.42
N LYS A 424 4.41 1.77 6.49
CA LYS A 424 3.33 1.22 7.34
C LYS A 424 2.47 2.34 7.87
N ALA A 425 1.22 2.03 8.17
CA ALA A 425 0.35 2.92 8.92
C ALA A 425 -0.33 2.16 10.04
N LYS A 426 -0.59 2.84 11.15
CA LYS A 426 -1.31 2.30 12.29
C LYS A 426 -2.29 3.34 12.80
N ILE A 427 -3.53 2.93 13.06
CA ILE A 427 -4.52 3.73 13.77
C ILE A 427 -4.97 2.99 15.02
N SER A 428 -5.03 3.72 16.13
CA SER A 428 -5.38 3.15 17.44
C SER A 428 -6.42 4.05 18.11
N TYR A 429 -7.53 3.46 18.59
CA TYR A 429 -8.46 4.17 19.45
C TYR A 429 -7.84 4.33 20.84
N ILE A 430 -7.86 5.54 21.40
CA ILE A 430 -7.25 5.85 22.71
C ILE A 430 -8.24 6.43 23.75
N GLY A 431 -9.51 6.49 23.41
CA GLY A 431 -10.57 6.96 24.34
C GLY A 431 -11.42 8.11 23.79
N GLU A 432 -12.33 8.58 24.61
CA GLU A 432 -13.19 9.74 24.32
C GLU A 432 -12.45 11.08 24.55
#